data_5b0ada83433508cede85b1191ef89d83
#
_entry.id   5b0ada83433508cede85b1191ef89d83
#
_cell.length_a   1.000
_cell.length_b   1.000
_cell.length_c   1.000
_cell.angle_alpha   90.00
_cell.angle_beta   90.00
_cell.angle_gamma   90.00
#
_symmetry.space_group_name_H-M   'P 1'
#
loop_
_entity.id
_entity.type
_entity.pdbx_description
1 polymer ?
#
loop_
_entity_poly.entity_id
_entity_poly.type
_entity_poly.pdbx_seq_one_letter_code
_entity_poly.pdbx_strand_id
1 'polypeptide(L)'
;LQWIELIERKSVPGESPGASHAAALDMALAKVTTPYVMSIHTDTFVLRDDWLEYLLGLIQQDENIAGVGSWKLEVKPAWKLVLKKIEFALQSVIYPVIGKELITEGKGKHFHYLRSHLALYRTDLLQRYRISFGAGEETAGKVLHKTLEDNGHKMVFIPSQDLIRYAVHLNHATMILNPELGSRAKTVSKGARKIKSMLKKMRAEEILADYSLDN
;
A
#
# COMPACT_ATOMS: atom_id res chain seq x y z
N LEU A 1 -12.50 -22.07 3.81
CA LEU A 1 -12.17 -21.26 2.62
C LEU A 1 -11.18 -22.04 1.74
N GLN A 2 -11.70 -22.91 0.85
CA GLN A 2 -10.88 -23.83 0.02
C GLN A 2 -10.02 -23.09 -1.04
N TRP A 3 -10.30 -21.80 -1.29
CA TRP A 3 -9.61 -20.96 -2.27
C TRP A 3 -8.50 -20.09 -1.68
N ILE A 4 -8.28 -20.15 -0.35
CA ILE A 4 -7.18 -19.44 0.31
C ILE A 4 -6.03 -20.42 0.55
N GLU A 5 -4.83 -20.07 0.08
CA GLU A 5 -3.58 -20.74 0.42
C GLU A 5 -2.84 -19.93 1.48
N LEU A 6 -2.60 -20.53 2.64
CA LEU A 6 -1.76 -19.97 3.68
C LEU A 6 -0.28 -20.24 3.37
N ILE A 7 0.50 -19.19 3.19
CA ILE A 7 1.94 -19.27 3.00
C ILE A 7 2.63 -18.78 4.26
N GLU A 8 3.18 -19.68 5.03
CA GLU A 8 3.89 -19.36 6.26
C GLU A 8 5.36 -19.02 5.98
N ARG A 9 5.85 -17.97 6.63
CA ARG A 9 7.25 -17.56 6.61
C ARG A 9 7.76 -17.36 8.03
N LYS A 10 8.90 -17.97 8.33
CA LYS A 10 9.64 -17.67 9.58
C LYS A 10 10.49 -16.43 9.34
N SER A 11 10.43 -15.47 10.28
CA SER A 11 11.30 -14.30 10.26
C SER A 11 12.77 -14.69 10.46
N VAL A 12 13.67 -13.96 9.81
CA VAL A 12 15.12 -14.16 9.99
C VAL A 12 15.60 -13.20 11.08
N PRO A 13 16.42 -13.66 12.06
CA PRO A 13 16.98 -12.77 13.08
C PRO A 13 17.73 -11.59 12.45
N GLY A 14 17.44 -10.37 12.92
CA GLY A 14 18.05 -9.14 12.40
C GLY A 14 17.41 -8.56 11.13
N GLU A 15 16.43 -9.24 10.57
CA GLU A 15 15.70 -8.74 9.40
C GLU A 15 14.81 -7.52 9.76
N SER A 16 14.86 -6.47 8.93
CA SER A 16 13.99 -5.33 9.12
C SER A 16 12.52 -5.68 8.81
N PRO A 17 11.53 -4.99 9.43
CA PRO A 17 10.11 -5.22 9.13
C PRO A 17 9.78 -5.05 7.63
N GLY A 18 10.46 -4.12 6.95
CA GLY A 18 10.28 -3.89 5.50
C GLY A 18 10.80 -5.06 4.67
N ALA A 19 11.98 -5.58 4.99
CA ALA A 19 12.56 -6.75 4.32
C ALA A 19 11.69 -8.00 4.55
N SER A 20 11.23 -8.20 5.79
CA SER A 20 10.33 -9.31 6.13
C SER A 20 9.04 -9.28 5.32
N HIS A 21 8.42 -8.09 5.22
CA HIS A 21 7.22 -7.88 4.43
C HIS A 21 7.45 -8.15 2.93
N ALA A 22 8.53 -7.62 2.37
CA ALA A 22 8.87 -7.81 0.97
C ALA A 22 9.14 -9.29 0.63
N ALA A 23 9.89 -9.99 1.47
CA ALA A 23 10.17 -11.40 1.29
C ALA A 23 8.90 -12.27 1.37
N ALA A 24 7.94 -11.92 2.23
CA ALA A 24 6.64 -12.60 2.28
C ALA A 24 5.84 -12.40 0.97
N LEU A 25 5.84 -11.18 0.42
CA LEU A 25 5.22 -10.90 -0.87
C LEU A 25 5.89 -11.67 -2.01
N ASP A 26 7.22 -11.80 -2.00
CA ASP A 26 7.95 -12.53 -3.03
C ASP A 26 7.70 -14.04 -2.97
N MET A 27 7.53 -14.61 -1.78
CA MET A 27 7.10 -16.01 -1.63
C MET A 27 5.72 -16.25 -2.25
N ALA A 28 4.79 -15.32 -2.06
CA ALA A 28 3.47 -15.39 -2.67
C ALA A 28 3.55 -15.18 -4.19
N LEU A 29 4.33 -14.19 -4.66
CA LEU A 29 4.52 -13.89 -6.08
C LEU A 29 5.05 -15.11 -6.85
N ALA A 30 5.96 -15.89 -6.26
CA ALA A 30 6.50 -17.10 -6.88
C ALA A 30 5.45 -18.18 -7.19
N LYS A 31 4.27 -18.14 -6.56
CA LYS A 31 3.16 -19.06 -6.79
C LYS A 31 2.09 -18.51 -7.73
N VAL A 32 2.20 -17.25 -8.13
CA VAL A 32 1.19 -16.61 -8.99
C VAL A 32 1.32 -17.11 -10.42
N THR A 33 0.22 -17.66 -10.95
CA THR A 33 0.08 -18.15 -12.34
C THR A 33 -0.96 -17.36 -13.14
N THR A 34 -1.69 -16.44 -12.48
CA THR A 34 -2.73 -15.62 -13.10
C THR A 34 -2.12 -14.45 -13.88
N PRO A 35 -2.84 -13.89 -14.88
CA PRO A 35 -2.36 -12.77 -15.70
C PRO A 35 -2.04 -11.50 -14.88
N TYR A 36 -2.69 -11.34 -13.76
CA TYR A 36 -2.51 -10.21 -12.85
C TYR A 36 -2.21 -10.70 -11.44
N VAL A 37 -1.39 -9.95 -10.72
CA VAL A 37 -1.12 -10.13 -9.29
C VAL A 37 -1.46 -8.86 -8.55
N MET A 38 -2.11 -9.01 -7.41
CA MET A 38 -2.42 -7.87 -6.54
C MET A 38 -1.81 -8.07 -5.16
N SER A 39 -1.12 -7.04 -4.68
CA SER A 39 -0.75 -6.93 -3.28
C SER A 39 -1.81 -6.14 -2.53
N ILE A 40 -2.23 -6.67 -1.38
CA ILE A 40 -3.16 -6.02 -0.46
C ILE A 40 -2.67 -6.25 0.98
N HIS A 41 -2.72 -5.21 1.82
CA HIS A 41 -2.38 -5.37 3.24
C HIS A 41 -3.55 -5.93 4.03
N THR A 42 -3.25 -6.66 5.09
CA THR A 42 -4.25 -7.23 6.00
C THR A 42 -5.12 -6.18 6.71
N ASP A 43 -4.69 -4.93 6.76
CA ASP A 43 -5.43 -3.78 7.28
C ASP A 43 -6.03 -2.89 6.18
N THR A 44 -6.15 -3.42 4.96
CA THR A 44 -6.89 -2.82 3.85
C THR A 44 -8.21 -3.57 3.66
N PHE A 45 -9.31 -2.84 3.72
CA PHE A 45 -10.66 -3.39 3.60
C PHE A 45 -11.33 -2.89 2.34
N VAL A 46 -11.95 -3.80 1.63
CA VAL A 46 -12.78 -3.53 0.46
C VAL A 46 -14.17 -3.06 0.91
N LEU A 47 -14.70 -2.04 0.25
CA LEU A 47 -15.98 -1.40 0.60
C LEU A 47 -17.08 -1.63 -0.43
N ARG A 48 -16.74 -2.16 -1.61
CA ARG A 48 -17.65 -2.37 -2.74
C ARG A 48 -17.30 -3.67 -3.45
N ASP A 49 -18.27 -4.33 -4.00
CA ASP A 49 -18.16 -5.58 -4.76
C ASP A 49 -17.49 -5.39 -6.13
N ASP A 50 -17.67 -4.24 -6.78
CA ASP A 50 -17.10 -3.90 -8.09
C ASP A 50 -15.64 -3.35 -8.04
N TRP A 51 -14.98 -3.41 -6.90
CA TRP A 51 -13.63 -2.85 -6.70
C TRP A 51 -12.56 -3.50 -7.59
N LEU A 52 -12.63 -4.82 -7.78
CA LEU A 52 -11.67 -5.55 -8.60
C LEU A 52 -11.91 -5.27 -10.09
N GLU A 53 -13.17 -5.22 -10.50
CA GLU A 53 -13.56 -4.83 -11.86
C GLU A 53 -13.07 -3.42 -12.20
N TYR A 54 -13.22 -2.48 -11.27
CA TYR A 54 -12.70 -1.13 -11.42
C TYR A 54 -11.17 -1.11 -11.65
N LEU A 55 -10.38 -1.86 -10.85
CA LEU A 55 -8.92 -1.93 -11.02
C LEU A 55 -8.53 -2.64 -12.32
N LEU A 56 -9.20 -3.74 -12.65
CA LEU A 56 -8.98 -4.47 -13.91
C LEU A 56 -9.33 -3.60 -15.10
N GLY A 57 -10.43 -2.86 -15.05
CA GLY A 57 -10.81 -1.93 -16.11
C GLY A 57 -9.75 -0.85 -16.36
N LEU A 58 -9.05 -0.38 -15.33
CA LEU A 58 -7.97 0.59 -15.49
C LEU A 58 -6.70 -0.03 -16.11
N ILE A 59 -6.26 -1.21 -15.64
CA ILE A 59 -5.02 -1.83 -16.16
C ILE A 59 -5.19 -2.36 -17.58
N GLN A 60 -6.41 -2.65 -17.99
CA GLN A 60 -6.74 -3.16 -19.32
C GLN A 60 -6.97 -2.07 -20.38
N GLN A 61 -7.01 -0.79 -19.99
CA GLN A 61 -7.20 0.32 -20.94
C GLN A 61 -6.09 0.45 -21.99
N ASP A 62 -4.87 0.06 -21.60
CA ASP A 62 -3.70 0.14 -22.49
C ASP A 62 -2.75 -1.02 -22.12
N GLU A 63 -2.28 -1.75 -23.11
CA GLU A 63 -1.34 -2.87 -22.90
C GLU A 63 -0.02 -2.43 -22.28
N ASN A 64 0.33 -1.15 -22.42
CA ASN A 64 1.52 -0.58 -21.83
C ASN A 64 1.36 -0.23 -20.31
N ILE A 65 0.14 -0.32 -19.76
CA ILE A 65 -0.06 -0.15 -18.30
C ILE A 65 0.41 -1.41 -17.59
N ALA A 66 1.50 -1.29 -16.83
CA ALA A 66 2.09 -2.40 -16.06
C ALA A 66 1.53 -2.53 -14.65
N GLY A 67 1.01 -1.44 -14.08
CA GLY A 67 0.47 -1.47 -12.74
C GLY A 67 -0.52 -0.34 -12.46
N VAL A 68 -1.45 -0.61 -11.53
CA VAL A 68 -2.51 0.30 -11.08
C VAL A 68 -2.61 0.25 -9.56
N GLY A 69 -2.72 1.38 -8.91
CA GLY A 69 -2.84 1.44 -7.45
C GLY A 69 -2.71 2.86 -6.92
N SER A 70 -2.26 3.02 -5.68
CA SER A 70 -2.08 4.34 -5.10
C SER A 70 -0.73 4.52 -4.41
N TRP A 71 -0.27 5.76 -4.35
CA TRP A 71 0.85 6.16 -3.49
C TRP A 71 0.42 6.23 -2.02
N LYS A 72 -0.77 6.78 -1.76
CA LYS A 72 -1.36 6.90 -0.42
C LYS A 72 -2.86 6.69 -0.50
N LEU A 73 -3.40 5.96 0.45
CA LEU A 73 -4.84 5.78 0.62
C LEU A 73 -5.32 6.57 1.85
N GLU A 74 -5.07 7.89 1.81
CA GLU A 74 -5.49 8.84 2.84
C GLU A 74 -6.06 10.10 2.20
N VAL A 75 -7.28 10.44 2.59
CA VAL A 75 -7.86 11.75 2.28
C VAL A 75 -7.63 12.68 3.47
N LYS A 76 -6.86 13.73 3.24
CA LYS A 76 -6.64 14.78 4.24
C LYS A 76 -7.62 15.92 4.03
N PRO A 77 -8.21 16.49 5.10
CA PRO A 77 -9.03 17.68 4.99
C PRO A 77 -8.27 18.83 4.29
N ALA A 78 -8.96 19.63 3.50
CA ALA A 78 -8.37 20.71 2.69
C ALA A 78 -7.49 21.67 3.53
N TRP A 79 -7.93 22.02 4.75
CA TRP A 79 -7.17 22.89 5.64
C TRP A 79 -5.80 22.31 6.04
N LYS A 80 -5.68 20.98 6.20
CA LYS A 80 -4.38 20.31 6.46
C LYS A 80 -3.46 20.36 5.25
N LEU A 81 -4.02 20.31 4.04
CA LEU A 81 -3.24 20.46 2.82
C LEU A 81 -2.70 21.89 2.68
N VAL A 82 -3.51 22.90 3.05
CA VAL A 82 -3.06 24.30 3.06
C VAL A 82 -1.95 24.48 4.09
N LEU A 83 -2.12 24.00 5.33
CA LEU A 83 -1.07 24.07 6.37
C LEU A 83 0.23 23.41 5.91
N LYS A 84 0.15 22.25 5.24
CA LYS A 84 1.33 21.55 4.72
C LYS A 84 2.02 22.36 3.61
N LYS A 85 1.27 23.08 2.76
CA LYS A 85 1.85 23.97 1.76
C LYS A 85 2.58 25.15 2.40
N ILE A 86 2.01 25.76 3.45
CA ILE A 86 2.64 26.84 4.21
C ILE A 86 3.92 26.34 4.89
N GLU A 87 3.84 25.20 5.58
CA GLU A 87 5.01 24.56 6.21
C GLU A 87 6.13 24.31 5.19
N PHE A 88 5.80 23.76 4.03
CA PHE A 88 6.76 23.51 2.95
C PHE A 88 7.38 24.80 2.41
N ALA A 89 6.58 25.86 2.22
CA ALA A 89 7.08 27.16 1.81
C ALA A 89 8.05 27.77 2.83
N LEU A 90 7.75 27.66 4.12
CA LEU A 90 8.66 28.08 5.21
C LEU A 90 9.94 27.25 5.23
N GLN A 91 9.84 25.93 5.12
CA GLN A 91 11.00 25.03 5.07
C GLN A 91 11.88 25.31 3.84
N SER A 92 11.31 25.65 2.69
CA SER A 92 12.08 25.96 1.47
C SER A 92 12.95 27.21 1.62
N VAL A 93 12.58 28.13 2.51
CA VAL A 93 13.37 29.34 2.83
C VAL A 93 14.38 29.05 3.95
N ILE A 94 13.97 28.35 4.98
CA ILE A 94 14.78 28.16 6.20
C ILE A 94 15.85 27.08 6.01
N TYR A 95 15.53 25.95 5.35
CA TYR A 95 16.43 24.81 5.26
C TYR A 95 17.75 25.09 4.55
N PRO A 96 17.81 25.84 3.42
CA PRO A 96 19.08 26.24 2.82
C PRO A 96 19.97 27.06 3.76
N VAL A 97 19.35 27.94 4.58
CA VAL A 97 20.09 28.81 5.53
C VAL A 97 20.75 28.00 6.65
N ILE A 98 20.10 26.92 7.11
CA ILE A 98 20.61 26.06 8.20
C ILE A 98 21.32 24.80 7.68
N GLY A 99 21.63 24.73 6.39
CA GLY A 99 22.35 23.61 5.78
C GLY A 99 21.57 22.29 5.77
N LYS A 100 20.23 22.33 5.87
CA LYS A 100 19.37 21.16 5.77
C LYS A 100 18.87 20.96 4.33
N GLU A 101 18.84 19.69 3.90
CA GLU A 101 18.25 19.33 2.60
C GLU A 101 16.72 19.33 2.67
N LEU A 102 16.08 20.00 1.70
CA LEU A 102 14.62 19.98 1.58
C LEU A 102 14.18 18.70 0.85
N ILE A 103 13.63 17.77 1.61
CA ILE A 103 13.07 16.52 1.06
C ILE A 103 11.75 16.84 0.36
N THR A 104 11.74 16.74 -0.97
CA THR A 104 10.53 16.92 -1.79
C THR A 104 9.94 15.55 -2.12
N GLU A 105 8.77 15.26 -1.56
CA GLU A 105 8.00 14.05 -1.88
C GLU A 105 7.66 14.03 -3.38
N GLY A 106 7.87 12.89 -4.03
CA GLY A 106 7.63 12.71 -5.46
C GLY A 106 8.83 13.04 -6.36
N LYS A 107 10.00 13.42 -5.81
CA LYS A 107 11.21 13.74 -6.59
C LYS A 107 12.43 12.94 -6.14
N GLY A 108 13.33 12.67 -7.08
CA GLY A 108 14.60 11.99 -6.83
C GLY A 108 14.41 10.65 -6.12
N LYS A 109 15.12 10.41 -5.04
CA LYS A 109 15.02 9.19 -4.22
C LYS A 109 13.65 9.00 -3.54
N HIS A 110 12.83 10.05 -3.47
CA HIS A 110 11.50 10.07 -2.84
C HIS A 110 10.37 10.07 -3.88
N PHE A 111 10.60 9.47 -5.07
CA PHE A 111 9.58 9.36 -6.11
C PHE A 111 8.35 8.58 -5.64
N HIS A 112 7.22 8.85 -6.27
CA HIS A 112 5.98 8.12 -6.01
C HIS A 112 6.07 6.73 -6.65
N TYR A 113 5.56 5.72 -5.97
CA TYR A 113 5.43 4.36 -6.48
C TYR A 113 4.13 3.73 -5.95
N LEU A 114 3.63 2.71 -6.62
CA LEU A 114 2.44 1.99 -6.17
C LEU A 114 2.77 1.23 -4.87
N ARG A 115 2.07 1.57 -3.81
CA ARG A 115 2.25 0.97 -2.50
C ARG A 115 1.59 -0.40 -2.40
N SER A 116 2.26 -1.35 -1.78
CA SER A 116 1.79 -2.72 -1.58
C SER A 116 0.49 -2.87 -0.77
N HIS A 117 -0.03 -1.79 -0.18
CA HIS A 117 -1.31 -1.84 0.53
C HIS A 117 -2.52 -2.05 -0.39
N LEU A 118 -2.43 -1.64 -1.65
CA LEU A 118 -3.37 -1.96 -2.73
C LEU A 118 -2.73 -1.61 -4.07
N ALA A 119 -2.16 -2.60 -4.75
CA ALA A 119 -1.53 -2.42 -6.05
C ALA A 119 -1.70 -3.67 -6.92
N LEU A 120 -2.19 -3.48 -8.13
CA LEU A 120 -2.40 -4.50 -9.16
C LEU A 120 -1.31 -4.38 -10.23
N TYR A 121 -0.72 -5.49 -10.64
CA TYR A 121 0.35 -5.54 -11.65
C TYR A 121 0.09 -6.62 -12.68
N ARG A 122 0.66 -6.46 -13.90
CA ARG A 122 0.75 -7.51 -14.90
C ARG A 122 1.82 -8.52 -14.53
N THR A 123 1.44 -9.76 -14.33
CA THR A 123 2.35 -10.83 -13.90
C THR A 123 3.41 -11.14 -14.95
N ASP A 124 3.06 -11.13 -16.23
CA ASP A 124 3.98 -11.40 -17.35
C ASP A 124 5.15 -10.39 -17.39
N LEU A 125 4.91 -9.13 -17.07
CA LEU A 125 5.96 -8.11 -17.00
C LEU A 125 6.89 -8.33 -15.82
N LEU A 126 6.35 -8.70 -14.64
CA LEU A 126 7.18 -9.03 -13.47
C LEU A 126 8.10 -10.22 -13.77
N GLN A 127 7.58 -11.24 -14.44
CA GLN A 127 8.35 -12.41 -14.87
C GLN A 127 9.38 -12.05 -15.94
N ARG A 128 8.99 -11.29 -16.97
CA ARG A 128 9.87 -10.86 -18.06
C ARG A 128 11.10 -10.11 -17.55
N TYR A 129 10.91 -9.18 -16.63
CA TYR A 129 12.01 -8.38 -16.08
C TYR A 129 12.63 -9.00 -14.83
N ARG A 130 12.15 -10.16 -14.37
CA ARG A 130 12.63 -10.87 -13.18
C ARG A 130 12.68 -9.97 -11.94
N ILE A 131 11.65 -9.18 -11.74
CA ILE A 131 11.53 -8.24 -10.63
C ILE A 131 10.63 -8.77 -9.54
N SER A 132 10.97 -8.40 -8.30
CA SER A 132 10.28 -8.79 -7.09
C SER A 132 9.99 -7.59 -6.19
N PHE A 133 9.16 -7.79 -5.16
CA PHE A 133 8.82 -6.75 -4.18
C PHE A 133 10.02 -6.35 -3.31
N GLY A 134 10.94 -7.29 -3.05
CA GLY A 134 12.12 -7.09 -2.22
C GLY A 134 13.36 -6.62 -2.97
N ALA A 135 13.26 -6.37 -4.27
CA ALA A 135 14.39 -5.91 -5.06
C ALA A 135 15.05 -4.65 -4.48
N GLY A 136 16.38 -4.65 -4.41
CA GLY A 136 17.18 -3.49 -4.02
C GLY A 136 17.17 -3.12 -2.53
N GLU A 137 16.67 -4.00 -1.65
CA GLU A 137 16.61 -3.78 -0.18
C GLU A 137 15.84 -2.51 0.22
N GLU A 138 15.03 -1.97 -0.67
CA GLU A 138 14.21 -0.79 -0.45
C GLU A 138 12.80 -1.17 0.07
N THR A 139 11.94 -0.18 0.24
CA THR A 139 10.54 -0.43 0.60
C THR A 139 9.88 -1.29 -0.48
N ALA A 140 9.13 -2.31 -0.06
CA ALA A 140 8.47 -3.27 -0.94
C ALA A 140 7.76 -2.61 -2.14
N GLY A 141 8.08 -3.09 -3.34
CA GLY A 141 7.54 -2.60 -4.60
C GLY A 141 8.15 -1.30 -5.15
N LYS A 142 9.08 -0.64 -4.44
CA LYS A 142 9.66 0.63 -4.92
C LYS A 142 10.55 0.43 -6.14
N VAL A 143 11.49 -0.52 -6.08
CA VAL A 143 12.37 -0.87 -7.21
C VAL A 143 11.58 -1.52 -8.32
N LEU A 144 10.60 -2.39 -8.00
CA LEU A 144 9.68 -2.99 -8.95
C LEU A 144 9.02 -1.92 -9.82
N HIS A 145 8.40 -0.93 -9.19
CA HIS A 145 7.75 0.19 -9.88
C HIS A 145 8.73 0.93 -10.80
N LYS A 146 9.90 1.31 -10.27
CA LYS A 146 10.91 2.03 -11.02
C LYS A 146 11.42 1.24 -12.21
N THR A 147 11.66 -0.05 -12.05
CA THR A 147 12.12 -0.92 -13.15
C THR A 147 11.10 -0.97 -14.28
N LEU A 148 9.79 -1.04 -13.96
CA LEU A 148 8.75 -1.03 -14.98
C LEU A 148 8.69 0.33 -15.72
N GLU A 149 8.79 1.45 -15.00
CA GLU A 149 8.85 2.79 -15.64
C GLU A 149 10.10 2.95 -16.52
N ASP A 150 11.28 2.52 -16.05
CA ASP A 150 12.54 2.62 -16.80
C ASP A 150 12.53 1.77 -18.08
N ASN A 151 11.71 0.71 -18.13
CA ASN A 151 11.45 -0.08 -19.33
C ASN A 151 10.30 0.46 -20.20
N GLY A 152 9.83 1.68 -19.93
CA GLY A 152 8.85 2.39 -20.74
C GLY A 152 7.39 2.05 -20.46
N HIS A 153 7.10 1.30 -19.39
CA HIS A 153 5.73 0.98 -19.00
C HIS A 153 5.10 2.10 -18.18
N LYS A 154 3.78 2.22 -18.28
CA LYS A 154 2.98 3.19 -17.53
C LYS A 154 2.54 2.59 -16.19
N MET A 155 2.60 3.43 -15.14
CA MET A 155 2.06 3.13 -13.83
C MET A 155 0.91 4.10 -13.53
N VAL A 156 -0.28 3.57 -13.29
CA VAL A 156 -1.49 4.38 -13.08
C VAL A 156 -1.71 4.61 -11.60
N PHE A 157 -1.60 5.85 -11.19
CA PHE A 157 -1.91 6.28 -9.82
C PHE A 157 -3.37 6.70 -9.72
N ILE A 158 -4.14 5.93 -8.95
CA ILE A 158 -5.52 6.28 -8.65
C ILE A 158 -5.52 7.36 -7.56
N PRO A 159 -6.20 8.50 -7.77
CA PRO A 159 -6.34 9.51 -6.74
C PRO A 159 -6.98 8.93 -5.48
N SER A 160 -6.46 9.30 -4.30
CA SER A 160 -6.98 8.79 -3.02
C SER A 160 -8.48 9.06 -2.83
N GLN A 161 -9.00 10.16 -3.39
CA GLN A 161 -10.42 10.53 -3.34
C GLN A 161 -11.32 9.54 -4.10
N ASP A 162 -10.79 8.93 -5.16
CA ASP A 162 -11.52 7.95 -5.96
C ASP A 162 -11.37 6.55 -5.34
N LEU A 163 -10.15 6.17 -4.98
CA LEU A 163 -9.88 4.84 -4.45
C LEU A 163 -10.52 4.60 -3.07
N ILE A 164 -10.70 5.65 -2.24
CA ILE A 164 -11.37 5.52 -0.92
C ILE A 164 -12.84 5.09 -1.01
N ARG A 165 -13.46 5.20 -2.20
CA ARG A 165 -14.82 4.71 -2.45
C ARG A 165 -14.86 3.18 -2.55
N TYR A 166 -13.74 2.56 -2.89
CA TYR A 166 -13.60 1.12 -3.12
C TYR A 166 -12.86 0.41 -1.99
N ALA A 167 -11.89 1.06 -1.37
CA ALA A 167 -11.08 0.45 -0.32
C ALA A 167 -10.65 1.47 0.73
N VAL A 168 -10.46 1.00 1.96
CA VAL A 168 -9.91 1.79 3.07
C VAL A 168 -8.74 1.06 3.69
N HIS A 169 -7.65 1.78 3.92
CA HIS A 169 -6.47 1.28 4.63
C HIS A 169 -6.44 1.88 6.04
N LEU A 170 -6.37 1.03 7.06
CA LEU A 170 -6.45 1.47 8.45
C LEU A 170 -5.13 2.04 8.99
N ASN A 171 -4.07 2.03 8.19
CA ASN A 171 -2.76 2.62 8.50
C ASN A 171 -2.20 2.17 9.85
N HIS A 172 -1.30 1.22 9.83
CA HIS A 172 -0.62 0.67 11.01
C HIS A 172 -1.55 -0.02 12.02
N ALA A 173 -2.70 -0.57 11.56
CA ALA A 173 -3.62 -1.27 12.45
C ALA A 173 -2.93 -2.39 13.21
N THR A 174 -2.09 -3.17 12.57
CA THR A 174 -1.30 -4.24 13.20
C THR A 174 -0.48 -3.72 14.39
N MET A 175 0.27 -2.62 14.22
CA MET A 175 1.08 -2.03 15.29
C MET A 175 0.22 -1.39 16.40
N ILE A 176 -0.98 -0.90 16.06
CA ILE A 176 -1.89 -0.26 17.01
C ILE A 176 -2.59 -1.31 17.86
N LEU A 177 -2.96 -2.44 17.26
CA LEU A 177 -3.65 -3.55 17.94
C LEU A 177 -2.68 -4.46 18.70
N ASN A 178 -1.38 -4.39 18.41
CA ASN A 178 -0.31 -5.12 19.08
C ASN A 178 0.71 -4.13 19.69
N PRO A 179 0.39 -3.49 20.85
CA PRO A 179 1.22 -2.42 21.44
C PRO A 179 2.63 -2.89 21.81
N GLU A 180 2.82 -4.18 22.04
CA GLU A 180 4.11 -4.83 22.33
C GLU A 180 5.12 -4.66 21.19
N LEU A 181 4.67 -4.32 19.97
CA LEU A 181 5.54 -4.01 18.83
C LEU A 181 6.17 -2.61 18.88
N GLY A 182 6.05 -1.89 20.02
CA GLY A 182 6.80 -0.67 20.30
C GLY A 182 6.10 0.64 19.93
N SER A 183 4.78 0.65 19.82
CA SER A 183 4.00 1.87 19.56
C SER A 183 3.85 2.77 20.78
N ARG A 184 3.92 4.11 20.57
CA ARG A 184 3.69 5.09 21.65
C ARG A 184 2.23 5.04 22.13
N ALA A 185 1.98 4.99 23.44
CA ALA A 185 0.64 4.87 24.06
C ALA A 185 -0.39 5.88 23.52
N LYS A 186 0.00 7.16 23.33
CA LYS A 186 -0.88 8.19 22.76
C LYS A 186 -1.28 7.91 21.30
N THR A 187 -0.37 7.33 20.51
CA THR A 187 -0.63 6.94 19.11
C THR A 187 -1.57 5.75 19.08
N VAL A 188 -1.36 4.77 19.95
CA VAL A 188 -2.20 3.57 20.10
C VAL A 188 -3.62 3.95 20.43
N SER A 189 -3.86 4.77 21.47
CA SER A 189 -5.22 5.13 21.91
C SER A 189 -6.03 5.88 20.84
N LYS A 190 -5.39 6.79 20.10
CA LYS A 190 -6.04 7.53 19.00
C LYS A 190 -6.28 6.63 17.80
N GLY A 191 -5.33 5.79 17.47
CA GLY A 191 -5.43 4.82 16.38
C GLY A 191 -6.51 3.78 16.64
N ALA A 192 -6.54 3.18 17.82
CA ALA A 192 -7.55 2.20 18.21
C ALA A 192 -8.98 2.74 18.11
N ARG A 193 -9.21 4.00 18.52
CA ARG A 193 -10.52 4.66 18.35
C ARG A 193 -10.93 4.79 16.88
N LYS A 194 -9.97 5.16 16.00
CA LYS A 194 -10.21 5.26 14.56
C LYS A 194 -10.54 3.89 13.97
N ILE A 195 -9.74 2.87 14.30
CA ILE A 195 -9.95 1.49 13.83
C ILE A 195 -11.32 0.98 14.28
N LYS A 196 -11.65 1.10 15.58
CA LYS A 196 -12.96 0.68 16.10
C LYS A 196 -14.13 1.38 15.40
N SER A 197 -14.00 2.70 15.14
CA SER A 197 -15.01 3.46 14.40
C SER A 197 -15.17 2.96 12.97
N MET A 198 -14.08 2.59 12.28
CA MET A 198 -14.14 2.05 10.92
C MET A 198 -14.74 0.65 10.89
N LEU A 199 -14.31 -0.25 11.77
CA LEU A 199 -14.86 -1.61 11.88
C LEU A 199 -16.37 -1.58 12.16
N LYS A 200 -16.82 -0.66 13.02
CA LYS A 200 -18.27 -0.45 13.25
C LYS A 200 -19.00 0.02 11.99
N LYS A 201 -18.43 0.96 11.23
CA LYS A 201 -19.03 1.43 9.96
C LYS A 201 -19.12 0.33 8.91
N MET A 202 -18.15 -0.57 8.87
CA MET A 202 -18.11 -1.71 7.96
C MET A 202 -18.97 -2.88 8.44
N ARG A 203 -19.61 -2.77 9.62
CA ARG A 203 -20.40 -3.84 10.24
C ARG A 203 -19.57 -5.12 10.43
N ALA A 204 -18.29 -4.97 10.79
CA ALA A 204 -17.34 -6.09 10.85
C ALA A 204 -17.80 -7.21 11.81
N GLU A 205 -18.43 -6.86 12.94
CA GLU A 205 -18.97 -7.84 13.90
C GLU A 205 -20.09 -8.69 13.28
N GLU A 206 -20.95 -8.10 12.45
CA GLU A 206 -22.04 -8.80 11.77
C GLU A 206 -21.47 -9.74 10.69
N ILE A 207 -20.49 -9.26 9.91
CA ILE A 207 -19.81 -10.07 8.89
C ILE A 207 -19.11 -11.27 9.53
N LEU A 208 -18.38 -11.05 10.64
CA LEU A 208 -17.68 -12.12 11.35
C LEU A 208 -18.62 -13.12 12.03
N ALA A 209 -19.87 -12.72 12.33
CA ALA A 209 -20.88 -13.61 12.91
C ALA A 209 -21.68 -14.39 11.84
N ASP A 210 -21.53 -14.05 10.58
CA ASP A 210 -22.24 -14.70 9.48
C ASP A 210 -21.42 -15.85 8.88
N TYR A 211 -21.57 -17.03 9.45
CA TYR A 211 -20.91 -18.25 8.97
C TYR A 211 -21.32 -18.68 7.56
N SER A 212 -22.39 -18.12 6.98
CA SER A 212 -22.77 -18.42 5.59
C SER A 212 -21.75 -17.86 4.58
N LEU A 213 -20.95 -16.87 4.98
CA LEU A 213 -19.90 -16.28 4.16
C LEU A 213 -18.61 -17.14 4.09
N ASP A 214 -18.52 -18.20 4.90
CA ASP A 214 -17.36 -19.10 4.94
C ASP A 214 -17.47 -20.29 3.97
N ASN A 215 -18.55 -20.41 3.22
CA ASN A 215 -18.83 -21.49 2.26
C ASN A 215 -18.41 -21.14 0.84
#